data_0968429e0be20c3331d34115d20ffef0
#
_entry.id   0968429e0be20c3331d34115d20ffef0
#
_cell.length_a   1.000
_cell.length_b   1.000
_cell.length_c   1.000
_cell.angle_alpha   90.00
_cell.angle_beta   90.00
_cell.angle_gamma   90.00
#
_symmetry.space_group_name_H-M   'P 1'
#
loop_
_entity.id
_entity.type
_entity.pdbx_description
1 polymer ?
#
loop_
_entity_poly.entity_id
_entity_poly.type
_entity_poly.pdbx_seq_one_letter_code
_entity_poly.pdbx_strand_id
1 'polypeptide(L)'
;IGLSCAGTGQAREIIREVRISNPTRMARKAYPVVVDLHRHADGLHVRSAKVVCDGREIPSQADDLNGDFRADELAFTADIPAQGEAVYRITLSDTDAPRSYPRETRAYLKLHDEKGKHPEVKSITYPGDADLLDMYNSIYGHGAVFESRLAAFRIYMDNRQSIDLYGKTSYRLEMDSTGFYTTPEQLAQGYGCDILWAGQSVGAGSFRGYQNDKPCYIDTVAWRRQTILADGPVRTVVEVADGGWVYHGRTLHMTQRYTLYAGHRDVEVDIRIDGASPDATFCTGIQKLERHSTGFMQEDGLCGSWGNNVPEKSAPEHDEWVGLGLYTDKACRKEMKEDEFNYLTLLDTDADKHIRYYITVCARREKDGFKNSKAWFDYLRLWKTELDSPCTVSIR
;
A
#
# COMPACT_ATOMS: atom_id res chain seq x y z
N ILE A 1 44.75 -33.46 13.36
CA ILE A 1 44.99 -32.08 12.93
C ILE A 1 44.46 -31.99 11.52
N GLY A 2 43.19 -31.57 11.35
CA GLY A 2 42.58 -31.32 10.05
C GLY A 2 42.52 -29.81 9.87
N LEU A 3 43.36 -29.27 8.98
CA LEU A 3 43.22 -27.91 8.51
C LEU A 3 41.97 -27.83 7.61
N SER A 4 40.95 -27.17 8.10
CA SER A 4 39.85 -26.71 7.29
C SER A 4 40.34 -25.50 6.48
N CYS A 5 40.60 -25.68 5.21
CA CYS A 5 40.76 -24.58 4.27
C CYS A 5 39.40 -23.93 4.12
N ALA A 6 39.15 -22.83 4.85
CA ALA A 6 38.11 -21.88 4.50
C ALA A 6 38.51 -21.27 3.16
N GLY A 7 37.89 -21.74 2.07
CA GLY A 7 37.99 -21.07 0.79
C GLY A 7 37.43 -19.68 0.93
N THR A 8 38.28 -18.66 0.87
CA THR A 8 37.85 -17.28 0.69
C THR A 8 37.26 -17.16 -0.72
N GLY A 9 35.94 -17.39 -0.82
CA GLY A 9 35.22 -17.06 -2.04
C GLY A 9 35.49 -15.58 -2.33
N GLN A 10 35.99 -15.31 -3.54
CA GLN A 10 36.22 -13.93 -3.99
C GLN A 10 34.86 -13.21 -3.98
N ALA A 11 34.81 -12.06 -3.32
CA ALA A 11 33.61 -11.21 -3.31
C ALA A 11 33.14 -10.99 -4.76
N ARG A 12 31.87 -11.23 -5.01
CA ARG A 12 31.27 -11.05 -6.32
C ARG A 12 30.40 -9.81 -6.32
N GLU A 13 30.67 -8.91 -7.26
CA GLU A 13 29.86 -7.74 -7.52
C GLU A 13 29.29 -7.77 -8.93
N ILE A 14 28.07 -7.25 -9.06
CA ILE A 14 27.40 -7.04 -10.34
C ILE A 14 27.00 -5.58 -10.42
N ILE A 15 27.30 -4.97 -11.55
CA ILE A 15 26.93 -3.60 -11.84
C ILE A 15 25.83 -3.59 -12.88
N ARG A 16 24.80 -2.78 -12.65
CA ARG A 16 23.71 -2.52 -13.61
C ARG A 16 23.54 -1.02 -13.79
N GLU A 17 23.23 -0.63 -15.00
CA GLU A 17 22.76 0.72 -15.32
C GLU A 17 21.24 0.68 -15.49
N VAL A 18 20.52 1.52 -14.74
CA VAL A 18 19.08 1.71 -14.86
C VAL A 18 18.85 3.08 -15.47
N ARG A 19 18.29 3.11 -16.66
CA ARG A 19 17.92 4.32 -17.38
C ARG A 19 16.41 4.49 -17.31
N ILE A 20 15.97 5.68 -16.88
CA ILE A 20 14.55 6.02 -16.72
C ILE A 20 14.26 7.22 -17.59
N SER A 21 13.33 7.06 -18.52
CA SER A 21 12.90 8.12 -19.45
C SER A 21 11.48 8.55 -19.13
N ASN A 22 11.28 9.84 -18.91
CA ASN A 22 9.99 10.45 -18.67
C ASN A 22 9.45 11.09 -19.97
N PRO A 23 8.41 10.53 -20.59
CA PRO A 23 7.88 11.06 -21.83
C PRO A 23 6.99 12.29 -21.64
N THR A 24 6.63 12.64 -20.40
CA THR A 24 5.65 13.66 -20.10
C THR A 24 6.28 15.04 -19.88
N ARG A 25 5.46 16.09 -20.00
CA ARG A 25 5.86 17.48 -19.73
C ARG A 25 5.93 17.84 -18.24
N MET A 26 5.66 16.88 -17.37
CA MET A 26 5.74 17.05 -15.91
C MET A 26 6.95 16.28 -15.37
N ALA A 27 7.73 16.92 -14.51
CA ALA A 27 8.80 16.22 -13.80
C ALA A 27 8.18 15.18 -12.84
N ARG A 28 8.81 14.02 -12.75
CA ARG A 28 8.43 12.98 -11.79
C ARG A 28 9.28 13.13 -10.52
N LYS A 29 8.61 13.17 -9.38
CA LYS A 29 9.24 13.21 -8.08
C LYS A 29 8.99 11.90 -7.34
N ALA A 30 10.04 11.38 -6.70
CA ALA A 30 9.98 10.12 -5.96
C ALA A 30 9.38 8.95 -6.78
N TYR A 31 9.57 8.93 -8.10
CA TYR A 31 9.01 7.90 -8.98
C TYR A 31 9.49 6.50 -8.55
N PRO A 32 8.58 5.55 -8.27
CA PRO A 32 8.94 4.22 -7.83
C PRO A 32 9.69 3.45 -8.91
N VAL A 33 10.81 2.85 -8.54
CA VAL A 33 11.61 1.98 -9.41
C VAL A 33 11.85 0.67 -8.70
N VAL A 34 11.49 -0.42 -9.36
CA VAL A 34 11.68 -1.78 -8.86
C VAL A 34 12.52 -2.56 -9.86
N VAL A 35 13.58 -3.17 -9.38
CA VAL A 35 14.48 -4.03 -10.14
C VAL A 35 14.29 -5.47 -9.69
N ASP A 36 13.82 -6.32 -10.59
CA ASP A 36 13.70 -7.76 -10.40
C ASP A 36 15.12 -8.38 -10.30
N LEU A 37 15.49 -8.82 -9.11
CA LEU A 37 16.82 -9.39 -8.86
C LEU A 37 16.97 -10.79 -9.42
N HIS A 38 15.90 -11.55 -9.63
CA HIS A 38 15.98 -12.84 -10.30
C HIS A 38 16.45 -12.70 -11.76
N ARG A 39 16.07 -11.59 -12.41
CA ARG A 39 16.45 -11.30 -13.81
C ARG A 39 17.79 -10.57 -13.92
N HIS A 40 18.12 -9.73 -12.93
CA HIS A 40 19.21 -8.77 -13.08
C HIS A 40 20.42 -9.00 -12.17
N ALA A 41 20.37 -9.99 -11.26
CA ALA A 41 21.49 -10.31 -10.37
C ALA A 41 22.34 -11.51 -10.84
N ASP A 42 22.11 -12.07 -12.03
CA ASP A 42 22.87 -13.20 -12.61
C ASP A 42 23.10 -14.34 -11.61
N GLY A 43 22.07 -14.68 -10.82
CA GLY A 43 22.12 -15.70 -9.79
C GLY A 43 22.95 -15.33 -8.53
N LEU A 44 23.36 -14.07 -8.39
CA LEU A 44 24.02 -13.58 -7.18
C LEU A 44 23.07 -13.63 -5.99
N HIS A 45 23.53 -14.12 -4.86
CA HIS A 45 22.81 -13.94 -3.60
C HIS A 45 23.08 -12.53 -3.08
N VAL A 46 22.22 -11.60 -3.43
CA VAL A 46 22.38 -10.17 -3.09
C VAL A 46 22.24 -9.97 -1.58
N ARG A 47 23.31 -9.53 -0.94
CA ARG A 47 23.35 -9.15 0.48
C ARG A 47 23.36 -7.64 0.68
N SER A 48 23.88 -6.92 -0.29
CA SER A 48 23.95 -5.47 -0.31
C SER A 48 23.70 -4.93 -1.70
N ALA A 49 23.01 -3.80 -1.77
CA ALA A 49 22.81 -3.05 -3.00
C ALA A 49 23.12 -1.58 -2.76
N LYS A 50 23.78 -0.95 -3.73
CA LYS A 50 24.09 0.49 -3.72
C LYS A 50 23.57 1.11 -4.99
N VAL A 51 22.76 2.14 -4.87
CA VAL A 51 22.21 2.92 -5.99
C VAL A 51 22.83 4.30 -6.00
N VAL A 52 23.37 4.73 -7.14
CA VAL A 52 24.03 6.04 -7.29
C VAL A 52 23.47 6.76 -8.51
N CYS A 53 23.16 8.05 -8.34
CA CYS A 53 22.77 8.97 -9.39
C CYS A 53 23.61 10.25 -9.25
N ASP A 54 24.24 10.70 -10.33
CA ASP A 54 25.10 11.90 -10.37
C ASP A 54 26.14 11.96 -9.22
N GLY A 55 26.77 10.80 -8.93
CA GLY A 55 27.77 10.66 -7.88
C GLY A 55 27.20 10.63 -6.43
N ARG A 56 25.89 10.72 -6.26
CA ARG A 56 25.22 10.65 -4.97
C ARG A 56 24.58 9.29 -4.74
N GLU A 57 24.76 8.73 -3.57
CA GLU A 57 24.06 7.52 -3.16
C GLU A 57 22.58 7.83 -2.86
N ILE A 58 21.70 7.01 -3.42
CA ILE A 58 20.25 7.13 -3.28
C ILE A 58 19.76 6.03 -2.33
N PRO A 59 18.87 6.32 -1.38
CA PRO A 59 18.26 5.30 -0.54
C PRO A 59 17.63 4.20 -1.38
N SER A 60 17.95 2.97 -1.05
CA SER A 60 17.44 1.78 -1.72
C SER A 60 17.15 0.67 -0.72
N GLN A 61 16.33 -0.29 -1.11
CA GLN A 61 15.82 -1.34 -0.26
C GLN A 61 15.73 -2.63 -1.05
N ALA A 62 16.40 -3.68 -0.56
CA ALA A 62 16.31 -5.02 -1.13
C ALA A 62 15.36 -5.85 -0.28
N ASP A 63 14.28 -6.36 -0.89
CA ASP A 63 13.19 -7.04 -0.21
C ASP A 63 13.13 -8.53 -0.59
N ASP A 64 13.00 -9.38 0.43
CA ASP A 64 12.60 -10.77 0.34
C ASP A 64 11.07 -10.83 0.52
N LEU A 65 10.35 -10.99 -0.57
CA LEU A 65 8.90 -10.98 -0.61
C LEU A 65 8.27 -12.37 -0.52
N ASN A 66 9.06 -13.43 -0.62
CA ASN A 66 8.62 -14.81 -0.59
C ASN A 66 9.05 -15.57 0.68
N GLY A 67 10.00 -15.03 1.46
CA GLY A 67 10.47 -15.58 2.72
C GLY A 67 11.55 -16.65 2.58
N ASP A 68 12.26 -16.71 1.46
CA ASP A 68 13.33 -17.69 1.21
C ASP A 68 14.73 -17.19 1.63
N PHE A 69 14.80 -16.03 2.29
CA PHE A 69 16.04 -15.35 2.73
C PHE A 69 16.91 -14.85 1.58
N ARG A 70 16.32 -14.63 0.42
CA ARG A 70 16.96 -13.99 -0.72
C ARG A 70 16.14 -12.77 -1.11
N ALA A 71 16.80 -11.70 -1.49
CA ALA A 71 16.11 -10.55 -2.01
C ALA A 71 15.55 -10.85 -3.41
N ASP A 72 14.25 -10.65 -3.57
CA ASP A 72 13.54 -10.77 -4.85
C ASP A 72 13.63 -9.48 -5.66
N GLU A 73 13.57 -8.34 -4.97
CA GLU A 73 13.49 -7.02 -5.59
C GLU A 73 14.40 -6.02 -4.91
N LEU A 74 14.94 -5.08 -5.72
CA LEU A 74 15.56 -3.87 -5.24
C LEU A 74 14.67 -2.68 -5.60
N ALA A 75 14.21 -1.95 -4.59
CA ALA A 75 13.38 -0.75 -4.74
C ALA A 75 14.16 0.53 -4.42
N PHE A 76 13.91 1.58 -5.17
CA PHE A 76 14.34 2.95 -4.87
C PHE A 76 13.37 3.96 -5.49
N THR A 77 13.46 5.22 -5.10
CA THR A 77 12.67 6.29 -5.73
C THR A 77 13.57 7.20 -6.54
N ALA A 78 13.08 7.68 -7.69
CA ALA A 78 13.81 8.44 -8.67
C ALA A 78 13.17 9.80 -8.94
N ASP A 79 13.98 10.86 -9.04
CA ASP A 79 13.55 12.14 -9.58
C ASP A 79 13.93 12.21 -11.05
N ILE A 80 12.95 12.48 -11.93
CA ILE A 80 13.15 12.49 -13.38
C ILE A 80 12.62 13.81 -13.96
N PRO A 81 13.43 14.56 -14.71
CA PRO A 81 12.97 15.81 -15.29
C PRO A 81 11.86 15.59 -16.33
N ALA A 82 11.09 16.64 -16.60
CA ALA A 82 10.09 16.64 -17.66
C ALA A 82 10.74 16.38 -19.01
N GLN A 83 10.16 15.49 -19.82
CA GLN A 83 10.68 15.11 -21.14
C GLN A 83 12.19 14.77 -21.12
N GLY A 84 12.67 14.19 -20.03
CA GLY A 84 14.08 13.93 -19.79
C GLY A 84 14.36 12.52 -19.29
N GLU A 85 15.60 12.29 -18.97
CA GLU A 85 16.10 11.01 -18.51
C GLU A 85 16.89 11.16 -17.20
N ALA A 86 16.93 10.09 -16.42
CA ALA A 86 17.84 9.91 -15.30
C ALA A 86 18.51 8.55 -15.38
N VAL A 87 19.81 8.50 -15.03
CA VAL A 87 20.59 7.27 -15.09
C VAL A 87 21.10 6.93 -13.70
N TYR A 88 20.80 5.74 -13.26
CA TYR A 88 21.18 5.19 -11.97
C TYR A 88 22.14 4.02 -12.16
N ARG A 89 23.23 4.01 -11.41
CA ARG A 89 24.15 2.88 -11.35
C ARG A 89 23.86 2.07 -10.09
N ILE A 90 23.61 0.79 -10.26
CA ILE A 90 23.39 -0.17 -9.18
C ILE A 90 24.61 -1.06 -9.06
N THR A 91 25.13 -1.23 -7.86
CA THR A 91 26.12 -2.23 -7.51
C THR A 91 25.49 -3.23 -6.55
N LEU A 92 25.41 -4.47 -6.94
CA LEU A 92 24.93 -5.61 -6.15
C LEU A 92 26.13 -6.40 -5.62
N SER A 93 26.12 -6.78 -4.35
CA SER A 93 27.21 -7.53 -3.70
C SER A 93 26.68 -8.70 -2.88
N ASP A 94 27.44 -9.81 -2.84
CA ASP A 94 27.15 -10.98 -2.00
C ASP A 94 27.88 -10.97 -0.66
N THR A 95 28.73 -10.00 -0.39
CA THR A 95 29.62 -9.95 0.78
C THR A 95 29.50 -8.69 1.62
N ASP A 96 29.11 -7.56 1.01
CA ASP A 96 29.01 -6.30 1.71
C ASP A 96 27.92 -6.33 2.78
N ALA A 97 28.09 -5.55 3.83
CA ALA A 97 27.05 -5.32 4.81
C ALA A 97 25.86 -4.59 4.15
N PRO A 98 24.62 -4.96 4.52
CA PRO A 98 23.43 -4.24 4.06
C PRO A 98 23.54 -2.74 4.33
N ARG A 99 23.10 -1.93 3.36
CA ARG A 99 23.04 -0.48 3.51
C ARG A 99 21.93 -0.08 4.48
N SER A 100 22.13 0.99 5.20
CA SER A 100 21.14 1.54 6.12
C SER A 100 20.90 3.01 5.78
N TYR A 101 19.62 3.38 5.68
CA TYR A 101 19.17 4.73 5.36
C TYR A 101 18.13 5.19 6.40
N PRO A 102 17.93 6.50 6.59
CA PRO A 102 16.80 7.01 7.36
C PRO A 102 15.47 6.45 6.84
N ARG A 103 14.59 6.07 7.73
CA ARG A 103 13.28 5.56 7.36
C ARG A 103 12.38 6.69 6.85
N GLU A 104 11.77 6.47 5.69
CA GLU A 104 10.74 7.33 5.12
C GLU A 104 9.36 6.61 5.07
N THR A 105 9.37 5.30 5.35
CA THR A 105 8.18 4.47 5.48
C THR A 105 8.29 3.53 6.67
N ARG A 106 7.14 3.05 7.18
CA ARG A 106 7.05 2.13 8.31
C ARG A 106 5.83 1.22 8.14
N ALA A 107 6.00 -0.07 8.40
CA ALA A 107 4.87 -1.00 8.53
C ALA A 107 5.09 -1.93 9.72
N TYR A 108 4.01 -2.30 10.38
CA TYR A 108 4.04 -3.29 11.44
C TYR A 108 2.72 -4.05 11.57
N LEU A 109 2.82 -5.20 12.20
CA LEU A 109 1.73 -6.00 12.72
C LEU A 109 2.07 -6.33 14.17
N LYS A 110 1.21 -5.95 15.12
CA LYS A 110 1.47 -6.08 16.56
C LYS A 110 0.39 -6.90 17.25
N LEU A 111 0.78 -7.79 18.14
CA LEU A 111 -0.16 -8.46 19.02
C LEU A 111 -0.64 -7.49 20.11
N HIS A 112 -1.90 -7.62 20.51
CA HIS A 112 -2.38 -6.90 21.69
C HIS A 112 -1.71 -7.47 22.96
N ASP A 113 -1.28 -6.59 23.84
CA ASP A 113 -0.71 -6.94 25.15
C ASP A 113 -1.26 -5.99 26.21
N GLU A 114 -1.95 -6.53 27.21
CA GLU A 114 -2.51 -5.77 28.33
C GLU A 114 -1.44 -4.96 29.11
N LYS A 115 -0.17 -5.34 29.03
CA LYS A 115 0.95 -4.60 29.61
C LYS A 115 1.47 -3.46 28.73
N GLY A 116 0.83 -3.25 27.57
CA GLY A 116 1.16 -2.15 26.65
C GLY A 116 2.47 -2.34 25.86
N LYS A 117 3.04 -3.53 25.82
CA LYS A 117 4.28 -3.79 25.07
C LYS A 117 4.06 -4.01 23.57
N HIS A 118 2.89 -4.56 23.23
CA HIS A 118 2.45 -4.83 21.85
C HIS A 118 3.57 -5.37 20.94
N PRO A 119 4.04 -6.62 21.16
CA PRO A 119 5.17 -7.17 20.40
C PRO A 119 4.86 -7.28 18.91
N GLU A 120 5.84 -6.92 18.08
CA GLU A 120 5.73 -7.03 16.63
C GLU A 120 5.91 -8.47 16.18
N VAL A 121 5.13 -8.85 15.17
CA VAL A 121 5.23 -10.11 14.46
C VAL A 121 5.23 -9.86 12.95
N LYS A 122 5.90 -10.71 12.20
CA LYS A 122 5.96 -10.58 10.74
C LYS A 122 4.65 -11.02 10.08
N SER A 123 3.98 -12.03 10.63
CA SER A 123 2.76 -12.60 10.05
C SER A 123 1.84 -13.16 11.11
N ILE A 124 0.54 -13.05 10.88
CA ILE A 124 -0.51 -13.69 11.68
C ILE A 124 -1.42 -14.43 10.71
N THR A 125 -1.69 -15.70 11.00
CA THR A 125 -2.67 -16.53 10.28
C THR A 125 -3.66 -17.11 11.28
N TYR A 126 -4.96 -17.04 10.97
CA TYR A 126 -5.99 -17.68 11.78
C TYR A 126 -7.05 -18.38 10.90
N PRO A 127 -7.77 -19.39 11.44
CA PRO A 127 -8.85 -20.04 10.73
C PRO A 127 -9.98 -19.05 10.41
N GLY A 128 -10.66 -19.26 9.29
CA GLY A 128 -11.75 -18.41 8.84
C GLY A 128 -12.99 -18.39 9.70
N ASP A 129 -13.08 -19.36 10.61
CA ASP A 129 -14.08 -19.53 11.66
C ASP A 129 -13.80 -18.55 12.83
N ALA A 130 -13.86 -17.27 12.48
CA ALA A 130 -13.41 -16.18 13.36
C ALA A 130 -14.29 -15.99 14.61
N ASP A 131 -15.49 -16.56 14.65
CA ASP A 131 -16.38 -16.46 15.81
C ASP A 131 -15.79 -17.18 17.05
N LEU A 132 -14.86 -18.11 16.84
CA LEU A 132 -14.17 -18.82 17.92
C LEU A 132 -12.97 -18.07 18.47
N LEU A 133 -12.46 -17.08 17.76
CA LEU A 133 -11.24 -16.37 18.09
C LEU A 133 -11.49 -14.87 18.02
N ASP A 134 -11.36 -14.19 19.13
CA ASP A 134 -11.41 -12.72 19.15
C ASP A 134 -10.12 -12.12 18.53
N MET A 135 -9.91 -12.41 17.24
CA MET A 135 -8.73 -11.96 16.52
C MET A 135 -8.72 -10.44 16.34
N TYR A 136 -9.88 -9.84 16.21
CA TYR A 136 -9.99 -8.40 16.10
C TYR A 136 -9.38 -7.69 17.33
N ASN A 137 -9.68 -8.15 18.55
CA ASN A 137 -9.13 -7.57 19.77
C ASN A 137 -7.75 -8.14 20.15
N SER A 138 -7.35 -9.28 19.58
CA SER A 138 -6.03 -9.88 19.84
C SER A 138 -4.90 -9.19 19.07
N ILE A 139 -5.24 -8.32 18.13
CA ILE A 139 -4.26 -7.57 17.31
C ILE A 139 -4.34 -6.09 17.69
N TYR A 140 -3.21 -5.55 18.10
CA TYR A 140 -3.10 -4.12 18.38
C TYR A 140 -3.35 -3.30 17.11
N GLY A 141 -4.32 -2.37 17.19
CA GLY A 141 -4.76 -1.64 16.02
C GLY A 141 -5.64 -2.44 15.07
N HIS A 142 -6.08 -3.65 15.45
CA HIS A 142 -7.02 -4.50 14.71
C HIS A 142 -6.51 -4.99 13.33
N GLY A 143 -5.24 -4.82 13.04
CA GLY A 143 -4.62 -5.29 11.79
C GLY A 143 -3.29 -4.62 11.46
N ALA A 144 -2.81 -4.86 10.25
CA ALA A 144 -1.56 -4.30 9.76
C ALA A 144 -1.67 -2.78 9.59
N VAL A 145 -0.64 -2.08 10.04
CA VAL A 145 -0.48 -0.62 9.94
C VAL A 145 0.71 -0.32 9.07
N PHE A 146 0.58 0.65 8.17
CA PHE A 146 1.68 1.11 7.32
C PHE A 146 1.56 2.60 6.99
N GLU A 147 2.69 3.26 6.88
CA GLU A 147 2.75 4.70 6.67
C GLU A 147 3.94 5.13 5.81
N SER A 148 3.77 6.24 5.12
CA SER A 148 4.82 7.13 4.67
C SER A 148 4.82 8.38 5.56
N ARG A 149 5.70 9.34 5.29
CA ARG A 149 5.64 10.63 5.99
C ARG A 149 4.39 11.47 5.63
N LEU A 150 3.66 11.10 4.57
CA LEU A 150 2.50 11.84 4.07
C LEU A 150 1.16 11.26 4.49
N ALA A 151 1.04 9.94 4.60
CA ALA A 151 -0.22 9.26 4.91
C ALA A 151 0.04 8.00 5.73
N ALA A 152 -0.97 7.57 6.50
CA ALA A 152 -0.93 6.28 7.18
C ALA A 152 -2.26 5.54 7.04
N PHE A 153 -2.15 4.23 6.99
CA PHE A 153 -3.24 3.31 6.72
C PHE A 153 -3.23 2.16 7.71
N ARG A 154 -4.40 1.60 7.93
CA ARG A 154 -4.61 0.38 8.68
C ARG A 154 -5.55 -0.53 7.90
N ILE A 155 -5.25 -1.83 7.83
CA ILE A 155 -6.13 -2.82 7.21
C ILE A 155 -6.64 -3.74 8.30
N TYR A 156 -7.98 -3.72 8.52
CA TYR A 156 -8.60 -4.59 9.50
C TYR A 156 -8.42 -6.07 9.15
N MET A 157 -8.12 -6.87 10.17
CA MET A 157 -7.93 -8.31 10.02
C MET A 157 -9.23 -9.09 10.27
N ASP A 158 -10.30 -8.69 9.62
CA ASP A 158 -11.62 -9.34 9.68
C ASP A 158 -12.18 -9.56 8.26
N ASN A 159 -13.42 -10.03 8.16
CA ASN A 159 -14.09 -10.24 6.88
C ASN A 159 -14.32 -8.97 6.06
N ARG A 160 -14.34 -7.81 6.72
CA ARG A 160 -14.48 -6.51 6.06
C ARG A 160 -13.20 -6.09 5.36
N GLN A 161 -12.02 -6.40 5.94
CA GLN A 161 -10.71 -5.94 5.45
C GLN A 161 -10.73 -4.46 5.06
N SER A 162 -11.45 -3.67 5.87
CA SER A 162 -11.60 -2.24 5.61
C SER A 162 -10.28 -1.53 5.76
N ILE A 163 -10.04 -0.58 4.87
CA ILE A 163 -8.89 0.30 4.92
C ILE A 163 -9.26 1.54 5.69
N ASP A 164 -8.53 1.81 6.75
CA ASP A 164 -8.70 2.93 7.63
C ASP A 164 -7.57 3.94 7.47
N LEU A 165 -7.84 5.21 7.79
CA LEU A 165 -6.96 6.33 7.50
C LEU A 165 -6.58 7.09 8.76
N TYR A 166 -5.30 7.42 8.85
CA TYR A 166 -4.78 8.36 9.83
C TYR A 166 -4.31 9.64 9.12
N GLY A 167 -4.94 10.75 9.44
CA GLY A 167 -4.64 12.06 8.86
C GLY A 167 -3.51 12.73 9.62
N LYS A 168 -2.40 12.97 8.92
CA LYS A 168 -1.22 13.63 9.47
C LYS A 168 -1.35 15.15 9.44
N THR A 169 -0.60 15.82 10.29
CA THR A 169 -0.47 17.28 10.34
C THR A 169 0.89 17.75 9.82
N SER A 170 1.89 16.88 9.88
CA SER A 170 3.28 17.17 9.49
C SER A 170 3.93 15.98 8.79
N TYR A 171 5.02 16.24 8.09
CA TYR A 171 5.79 15.22 7.35
C TYR A 171 6.70 14.42 8.27
N ARG A 172 6.14 13.44 8.98
CA ARG A 172 6.88 12.53 9.86
C ARG A 172 6.24 11.15 9.92
N LEU A 173 6.97 10.15 10.37
CA LEU A 173 6.42 8.86 10.77
C LEU A 173 5.83 9.00 12.17
N GLU A 174 4.64 8.49 12.40
CA GLU A 174 3.88 8.67 13.66
C GLU A 174 3.40 7.37 14.28
N MET A 175 3.30 6.30 13.51
CA MET A 175 2.62 5.08 13.92
C MET A 175 3.32 4.32 15.05
N ASP A 176 4.62 4.42 15.16
CA ASP A 176 5.34 3.87 16.32
C ASP A 176 5.01 4.62 17.63
N SER A 177 4.56 5.87 17.55
CA SER A 177 4.21 6.71 18.70
C SER A 177 2.72 6.70 19.04
N THR A 178 1.85 6.70 18.03
CA THR A 178 0.40 6.84 18.22
C THR A 178 -0.38 5.54 18.03
N GLY A 179 0.10 4.65 17.16
CA GLY A 179 -0.55 3.38 16.86
C GLY A 179 -2.00 3.50 16.40
N PHE A 180 -2.39 4.61 15.74
CA PHE A 180 -3.77 5.04 15.44
C PHE A 180 -4.55 5.62 16.64
N TYR A 181 -4.05 5.47 17.86
CA TYR A 181 -4.74 5.90 19.08
C TYR A 181 -4.05 7.13 19.67
N THR A 182 -4.23 8.27 19.02
CA THR A 182 -3.60 9.53 19.40
C THR A 182 -4.20 10.08 20.68
N THR A 183 -3.37 10.31 21.70
CA THR A 183 -3.83 10.90 22.96
C THR A 183 -4.06 12.41 22.83
N PRO A 184 -4.85 13.04 23.74
CA PRO A 184 -5.00 14.49 23.74
C PRO A 184 -3.67 15.26 23.82
N GLU A 185 -2.69 14.75 24.56
CA GLU A 185 -1.36 15.33 24.69
C GLU A 185 -0.59 15.28 23.36
N GLN A 186 -0.70 14.16 22.63
CA GLN A 186 -0.10 14.01 21.31
C GLN A 186 -0.77 14.95 20.29
N LEU A 187 -2.10 15.07 20.31
CA LEU A 187 -2.82 16.04 19.49
C LEU A 187 -2.34 17.48 19.75
N ALA A 188 -2.17 17.85 21.00
CA ALA A 188 -1.63 19.16 21.38
C ALA A 188 -0.19 19.37 20.89
N GLN A 189 0.59 18.31 20.71
CA GLN A 189 1.93 18.32 20.14
C GLN A 189 1.94 18.28 18.59
N GLY A 190 0.76 18.34 17.97
CA GLY A 190 0.59 18.36 16.52
C GLY A 190 0.76 16.99 15.87
N TYR A 191 0.47 15.89 16.57
CA TYR A 191 0.26 14.59 15.93
C TYR A 191 -1.07 14.57 15.19
N GLY A 192 -1.17 13.69 14.20
CA GLY A 192 -2.42 13.43 13.50
C GLY A 192 -3.39 12.58 14.33
N CYS A 193 -4.42 12.09 13.70
CA CYS A 193 -5.39 11.17 14.31
C CYS A 193 -6.09 10.30 13.26
N ASP A 194 -6.83 9.31 13.74
CA ASP A 194 -7.83 8.61 12.93
C ASP A 194 -8.83 9.61 12.33
N ILE A 195 -9.13 9.48 11.03
CA ILE A 195 -9.97 10.42 10.28
C ILE A 195 -11.11 9.77 9.50
N LEU A 196 -11.24 8.45 9.54
CA LEU A 196 -12.21 7.76 8.71
C LEU A 196 -13.05 6.74 9.49
N TRP A 197 -14.36 6.87 9.41
CA TRP A 197 -15.32 5.84 9.77
C TRP A 197 -15.89 5.22 8.49
N ALA A 198 -15.50 3.99 8.17
CA ALA A 198 -15.99 3.31 6.98
C ALA A 198 -17.46 2.86 7.09
N GLY A 199 -17.90 2.47 8.29
CA GLY A 199 -19.28 2.04 8.52
C GLY A 199 -19.69 0.89 7.60
N GLN A 200 -20.75 1.09 6.80
CA GLN A 200 -21.26 0.13 5.81
C GLN A 200 -20.64 0.30 4.42
N SER A 201 -19.81 1.30 4.23
CA SER A 201 -19.17 1.60 2.95
C SER A 201 -17.98 0.67 2.65
N VAL A 202 -17.41 0.84 1.48
CA VAL A 202 -16.11 0.24 1.12
C VAL A 202 -14.90 1.07 1.61
N GLY A 203 -15.16 2.12 2.38
CA GLY A 203 -14.10 2.96 2.97
C GLY A 203 -13.20 3.61 1.92
N ALA A 204 -11.91 3.45 2.07
CA ALA A 204 -10.89 4.02 1.19
C ALA A 204 -10.26 2.95 0.29
N GLY A 205 -11.05 2.33 -0.58
CA GLY A 205 -10.51 1.39 -1.56
C GLY A 205 -10.48 -0.07 -1.11
N SER A 206 -11.28 -0.47 -0.12
CA SER A 206 -11.34 -1.88 0.29
C SER A 206 -11.91 -2.75 -0.83
N PHE A 207 -11.26 -3.89 -1.06
CA PHE A 207 -11.73 -4.87 -2.03
C PHE A 207 -12.90 -5.69 -1.48
N ARG A 208 -13.85 -6.03 -2.35
CA ARG A 208 -15.07 -6.79 -2.00
C ARG A 208 -15.48 -7.74 -3.14
N GLY A 209 -16.22 -8.77 -2.79
CA GLY A 209 -17.10 -9.43 -3.77
C GLY A 209 -18.25 -8.51 -4.19
N TYR A 210 -18.94 -8.85 -5.26
CA TYR A 210 -20.12 -8.11 -5.74
C TYR A 210 -21.23 -9.07 -6.15
N GLN A 211 -22.31 -9.09 -5.37
CA GLN A 211 -23.45 -9.98 -5.58
C GLN A 211 -24.75 -9.27 -5.26
N ASN A 212 -25.82 -9.62 -5.97
CA ASN A 212 -27.16 -9.05 -5.76
C ASN A 212 -27.15 -7.51 -5.78
N ASP A 213 -26.37 -6.97 -6.71
CA ASP A 213 -26.22 -5.54 -6.95
C ASP A 213 -25.64 -4.73 -5.76
N LYS A 214 -24.81 -5.36 -4.94
CA LYS A 214 -24.13 -4.73 -3.79
C LYS A 214 -22.78 -5.37 -3.46
N PRO A 215 -21.87 -4.62 -2.82
CA PRO A 215 -20.66 -5.16 -2.23
C PRO A 215 -20.96 -6.23 -1.18
N CYS A 216 -20.18 -7.28 -1.14
CA CYS A 216 -20.26 -8.31 -0.10
C CYS A 216 -18.87 -8.57 0.51
N TYR A 217 -18.87 -8.92 1.80
CA TYR A 217 -17.63 -9.18 2.53
C TYR A 217 -16.98 -10.48 2.08
N ILE A 218 -15.69 -10.62 2.41
CA ILE A 218 -14.92 -11.84 2.19
C ILE A 218 -15.15 -12.74 3.41
N ASP A 219 -16.35 -13.32 3.48
CA ASP A 219 -16.81 -14.07 4.64
C ASP A 219 -16.22 -15.48 4.62
N THR A 220 -16.90 -16.44 4.17
CA THR A 220 -16.58 -17.87 4.23
C THR A 220 -15.21 -18.22 3.66
N VAL A 221 -14.18 -18.17 4.49
CA VAL A 221 -12.79 -18.51 4.17
C VAL A 221 -12.33 -19.67 5.04
N ALA A 222 -11.38 -20.49 4.58
CA ALA A 222 -10.77 -21.52 5.41
C ALA A 222 -9.74 -20.92 6.37
N TRP A 223 -9.01 -19.89 5.91
CA TRP A 223 -8.05 -19.16 6.74
C TRP A 223 -7.81 -17.77 6.16
N ARG A 224 -7.37 -16.84 7.04
CA ARG A 224 -6.99 -15.46 6.72
C ARG A 224 -5.63 -15.15 7.28
N ARG A 225 -4.81 -14.40 6.54
CA ARG A 225 -3.47 -14.01 6.95
C ARG A 225 -3.18 -12.55 6.62
N GLN A 226 -2.46 -11.89 7.51
CA GLN A 226 -1.76 -10.65 7.19
C GLN A 226 -0.27 -10.82 7.43
N THR A 227 0.55 -10.24 6.55
CA THR A 227 2.02 -10.33 6.59
C THR A 227 2.64 -8.99 6.22
N ILE A 228 3.64 -8.56 6.98
CA ILE A 228 4.52 -7.46 6.58
C ILE A 228 5.62 -8.07 5.70
N LEU A 229 5.51 -7.92 4.40
CA LEU A 229 6.51 -8.43 3.45
C LEU A 229 7.73 -7.52 3.42
N ALA A 230 7.53 -6.20 3.38
CA ALA A 230 8.61 -5.22 3.42
C ALA A 230 8.29 -4.08 4.39
N ASP A 231 9.30 -3.65 5.15
CA ASP A 231 9.27 -2.53 6.09
C ASP A 231 10.64 -1.84 6.06
N GLY A 232 10.80 -0.82 5.26
CA GLY A 232 12.10 -0.23 5.04
C GLY A 232 12.08 1.27 4.70
N PRO A 233 13.26 1.82 4.37
CA PRO A 233 13.40 3.26 4.13
C PRO A 233 12.70 3.76 2.88
N VAL A 234 12.40 2.86 1.92
CA VAL A 234 11.92 3.25 0.59
C VAL A 234 10.45 2.90 0.38
N ARG A 235 10.04 1.73 0.88
CA ARG A 235 8.66 1.28 0.75
C ARG A 235 8.24 0.35 1.86
N THR A 236 6.92 0.24 2.03
CA THR A 236 6.28 -0.86 2.75
C THR A 236 5.50 -1.73 1.79
N VAL A 237 5.45 -3.03 2.05
CA VAL A 237 4.58 -3.98 1.36
C VAL A 237 3.85 -4.80 2.41
N VAL A 238 2.53 -4.65 2.47
CA VAL A 238 1.64 -5.42 3.34
C VAL A 238 0.85 -6.39 2.48
N GLU A 239 0.79 -7.65 2.87
CA GLU A 239 0.00 -8.68 2.20
C GLU A 239 -1.16 -9.12 3.09
N VAL A 240 -2.36 -9.17 2.50
CA VAL A 240 -3.54 -9.84 3.05
C VAL A 240 -3.84 -11.03 2.15
N ALA A 241 -4.01 -12.21 2.75
CA ALA A 241 -4.30 -13.43 2.02
C ALA A 241 -5.50 -14.16 2.62
N ASP A 242 -6.38 -14.63 1.76
CA ASP A 242 -7.55 -15.44 2.10
C ASP A 242 -7.51 -16.76 1.33
N GLY A 243 -7.41 -17.86 2.07
CA GLY A 243 -7.45 -19.19 1.50
C GLY A 243 -8.82 -19.83 1.66
N GLY A 244 -9.33 -20.41 0.59
CA GLY A 244 -10.60 -21.12 0.63
C GLY A 244 -11.82 -20.20 0.70
N TRP A 245 -11.76 -19.02 0.11
CA TRP A 245 -12.92 -18.11 0.02
C TRP A 245 -14.00 -18.73 -0.88
N VAL A 246 -15.15 -19.00 -0.29
CA VAL A 246 -16.31 -19.54 -1.05
C VAL A 246 -17.07 -18.38 -1.68
N TYR A 247 -16.99 -18.29 -3.01
CA TYR A 247 -17.60 -17.20 -3.78
C TYR A 247 -18.15 -17.72 -5.11
N HIS A 248 -19.41 -17.42 -5.45
CA HIS A 248 -20.12 -17.94 -6.63
C HIS A 248 -20.03 -19.47 -6.78
N GLY A 249 -20.14 -20.22 -5.68
CA GLY A 249 -20.05 -21.68 -5.68
C GLY A 249 -18.67 -22.24 -6.03
N ARG A 250 -17.64 -21.40 -6.00
CA ARG A 250 -16.24 -21.76 -6.19
C ARG A 250 -15.44 -21.52 -4.93
N THR A 251 -14.29 -22.17 -4.83
CA THR A 251 -13.31 -21.95 -3.79
C THR A 251 -12.14 -21.16 -4.35
N LEU A 252 -11.96 -19.95 -3.86
CA LEU A 252 -10.94 -19.02 -4.32
C LEU A 252 -9.76 -18.96 -3.35
N HIS A 253 -8.59 -18.66 -3.90
CA HIS A 253 -7.42 -18.25 -3.13
C HIS A 253 -7.02 -16.86 -3.59
N MET A 254 -6.92 -15.94 -2.65
CA MET A 254 -6.68 -14.54 -2.95
C MET A 254 -5.49 -14.02 -2.14
N THR A 255 -4.67 -13.19 -2.78
CA THR A 255 -3.69 -12.33 -2.12
C THR A 255 -3.88 -10.90 -2.56
N GLN A 256 -3.78 -9.97 -1.63
CA GLN A 256 -3.84 -8.52 -1.87
C GLN A 256 -2.55 -7.92 -1.34
N ARG A 257 -1.77 -7.25 -2.18
CA ARG A 257 -0.56 -6.54 -1.79
C ARG A 257 -0.78 -5.05 -1.85
N TYR A 258 -0.44 -4.38 -0.77
CA TYR A 258 -0.54 -2.94 -0.59
C TYR A 258 0.87 -2.38 -0.51
N THR A 259 1.27 -1.61 -1.52
CA THR A 259 2.61 -1.02 -1.59
C THR A 259 2.53 0.49 -1.45
N LEU A 260 3.24 1.02 -0.46
CA LEU A 260 3.35 2.46 -0.20
C LEU A 260 4.81 2.88 -0.25
N TYR A 261 5.13 3.88 -1.07
CA TYR A 261 6.49 4.37 -1.27
C TYR A 261 6.79 5.64 -0.46
N ALA A 262 8.07 5.86 -0.21
CA ALA A 262 8.60 7.11 0.33
C ALA A 262 8.24 8.29 -0.58
N GLY A 263 7.75 9.37 0.01
CA GLY A 263 7.29 10.56 -0.73
C GLY A 263 5.90 10.43 -1.35
N HIS A 264 5.21 9.31 -1.15
CA HIS A 264 3.87 9.04 -1.67
C HIS A 264 2.80 9.07 -0.57
N ARG A 265 1.59 9.44 -0.96
CA ARG A 265 0.34 9.27 -0.20
C ARG A 265 -0.60 8.25 -0.84
N ASP A 266 -0.27 7.79 -2.01
CA ASP A 266 -1.01 6.78 -2.74
C ASP A 266 -0.42 5.40 -2.51
N VAL A 267 -1.29 4.42 -2.55
CA VAL A 267 -0.99 2.99 -2.36
C VAL A 267 -1.37 2.26 -3.64
N GLU A 268 -0.43 1.50 -4.18
CA GLU A 268 -0.72 0.50 -5.20
C GLU A 268 -1.31 -0.73 -4.54
N VAL A 269 -2.45 -1.20 -5.05
CA VAL A 269 -3.10 -2.44 -4.64
C VAL A 269 -3.06 -3.42 -5.80
N ASP A 270 -2.35 -4.53 -5.63
CA ASP A 270 -2.26 -5.63 -6.57
C ASP A 270 -2.89 -6.87 -5.96
N ILE A 271 -3.94 -7.39 -6.58
CA ILE A 271 -4.71 -8.53 -6.10
C ILE A 271 -4.59 -9.67 -7.10
N ARG A 272 -4.23 -10.83 -6.61
CA ARG A 272 -4.26 -12.07 -7.37
C ARG A 272 -5.34 -12.98 -6.84
N ILE A 273 -6.17 -13.52 -7.76
CA ILE A 273 -7.28 -14.41 -7.42
C ILE A 273 -7.20 -15.68 -8.26
N ASP A 274 -6.98 -16.81 -7.60
CA ASP A 274 -7.03 -18.12 -8.23
C ASP A 274 -8.38 -18.80 -7.94
N GLY A 275 -8.94 -19.50 -8.94
CA GLY A 275 -10.17 -20.27 -8.82
C GLY A 275 -11.45 -19.50 -9.14
N ALA A 276 -11.39 -18.21 -9.46
CA ALA A 276 -12.56 -17.43 -9.80
C ALA A 276 -13.28 -17.99 -11.06
N SER A 277 -14.62 -17.90 -11.06
CA SER A 277 -15.42 -18.16 -12.24
C SER A 277 -15.27 -17.01 -13.24
N PRO A 278 -15.34 -17.25 -14.55
CA PRO A 278 -15.28 -16.19 -15.56
C PRO A 278 -16.38 -15.12 -15.44
N ASP A 279 -17.49 -15.45 -14.80
CA ASP A 279 -18.61 -14.55 -14.53
C ASP A 279 -18.57 -13.91 -13.13
N ALA A 280 -17.55 -14.21 -12.32
CA ALA A 280 -17.38 -13.59 -11.02
C ALA A 280 -17.02 -12.11 -11.18
N THR A 281 -17.79 -11.26 -10.53
CA THR A 281 -17.55 -9.82 -10.49
C THR A 281 -17.14 -9.43 -9.07
N PHE A 282 -16.14 -8.59 -8.97
CA PHE A 282 -15.65 -8.01 -7.71
C PHE A 282 -15.91 -6.51 -7.72
N CYS A 283 -15.59 -5.83 -6.63
CA CYS A 283 -15.62 -4.39 -6.60
C CYS A 283 -14.60 -3.81 -5.63
N THR A 284 -14.27 -2.58 -5.87
CA THR A 284 -13.66 -1.65 -4.94
C THR A 284 -14.34 -0.29 -5.09
N GLY A 285 -13.92 0.71 -4.34
CA GLY A 285 -14.49 2.04 -4.44
C GLY A 285 -14.02 2.94 -3.32
N ILE A 286 -14.63 4.13 -3.24
CA ILE A 286 -14.43 5.06 -2.14
C ILE A 286 -15.78 5.49 -1.57
N GLN A 287 -15.83 5.71 -0.26
CA GLN A 287 -17.08 6.12 0.38
C GLN A 287 -17.51 7.54 0.02
N LYS A 288 -18.81 7.76 0.02
CA LYS A 288 -19.42 9.07 0.14
C LYS A 288 -19.30 9.52 1.61
N LEU A 289 -18.73 10.70 1.83
CA LEU A 289 -18.49 11.17 3.19
C LEU A 289 -19.78 11.66 3.85
N GLU A 290 -19.83 11.68 5.19
CA GLU A 290 -21.09 11.87 5.91
C GLU A 290 -21.68 13.27 5.79
N ARG A 291 -20.81 14.29 5.78
CA ARG A 291 -21.24 15.69 5.75
C ARG A 291 -20.49 16.47 4.68
N HIS A 292 -21.18 17.46 4.11
CA HIS A 292 -20.61 18.31 3.07
C HIS A 292 -19.95 17.50 1.94
N SER A 293 -20.50 16.31 1.69
CA SER A 293 -19.97 15.37 0.72
C SER A 293 -20.09 15.90 -0.70
N THR A 294 -19.00 15.85 -1.43
CA THR A 294 -18.97 16.04 -2.86
C THR A 294 -18.03 15.04 -3.48
N GLY A 295 -18.34 14.57 -4.67
CA GLY A 295 -17.51 13.57 -5.35
C GLY A 295 -17.80 13.51 -6.82
N PHE A 296 -17.05 12.68 -7.51
CA PHE A 296 -17.22 12.40 -8.93
C PHE A 296 -16.77 10.98 -9.25
N MET A 297 -17.29 10.47 -10.35
CA MET A 297 -16.79 9.29 -11.06
C MET A 297 -16.58 9.63 -12.53
N GLN A 298 -15.53 9.10 -13.12
CA GLN A 298 -15.23 9.22 -14.54
C GLN A 298 -15.13 7.83 -15.16
N GLU A 299 -15.66 7.65 -16.34
CA GLU A 299 -15.65 6.36 -17.07
C GLU A 299 -14.23 5.83 -17.31
N ASP A 300 -13.24 6.69 -17.25
CA ASP A 300 -11.82 6.33 -17.36
C ASP A 300 -11.20 5.76 -16.08
N GLY A 301 -12.02 5.50 -15.04
CA GLY A 301 -11.64 4.77 -13.83
C GLY A 301 -11.23 5.65 -12.66
N LEU A 302 -11.33 6.96 -12.76
CA LEU A 302 -11.03 7.87 -11.67
C LEU A 302 -12.27 8.19 -10.84
N CYS A 303 -12.17 7.98 -9.53
CA CYS A 303 -13.15 8.44 -8.54
C CYS A 303 -12.51 9.42 -7.56
N GLY A 304 -13.27 10.41 -7.12
CA GLY A 304 -12.86 11.34 -6.08
C GLY A 304 -14.00 11.62 -5.11
N SER A 305 -13.70 11.71 -3.82
CA SER A 305 -14.62 12.11 -2.76
C SER A 305 -13.95 13.14 -1.84
N TRP A 306 -14.73 14.10 -1.36
CA TRP A 306 -14.29 15.12 -0.41
C TRP A 306 -15.44 15.49 0.51
N GLY A 307 -15.20 15.60 1.80
CA GLY A 307 -16.21 15.99 2.80
C GLY A 307 -15.73 15.81 4.22
N ASN A 308 -16.67 15.88 5.15
CA ASN A 308 -16.41 15.59 6.56
C ASN A 308 -16.77 14.15 6.89
N ASN A 309 -15.97 13.56 7.75
CA ASN A 309 -16.26 12.28 8.39
C ASN A 309 -16.11 12.42 9.91
N VAL A 310 -16.92 11.70 10.65
CA VAL A 310 -16.83 11.58 12.11
C VAL A 310 -16.19 10.24 12.41
N PRO A 311 -14.86 10.19 12.63
CA PRO A 311 -14.14 8.93 12.78
C PRO A 311 -14.58 8.16 14.03
N GLU A 312 -15.00 8.86 15.07
CA GLU A 312 -15.46 8.27 16.31
C GLU A 312 -16.89 8.74 16.64
N LYS A 313 -17.86 7.85 16.57
CA LYS A 313 -19.28 8.17 16.79
C LYS A 313 -19.59 8.62 18.22
N SER A 314 -18.75 8.26 19.19
CA SER A 314 -18.85 8.73 20.59
C SER A 314 -18.37 10.17 20.76
N ALA A 315 -17.62 10.72 19.83
CA ALA A 315 -17.06 12.07 19.85
C ALA A 315 -17.39 12.84 18.56
N PRO A 316 -18.67 13.15 18.30
CA PRO A 316 -19.11 13.75 17.05
C PRO A 316 -18.61 15.18 16.81
N GLU A 317 -18.04 15.84 17.82
CA GLU A 317 -17.34 17.12 17.72
C GLU A 317 -15.99 17.02 17.01
N HIS A 318 -15.44 15.82 16.90
CA HIS A 318 -14.16 15.53 16.21
C HIS A 318 -14.41 15.18 14.74
N ASP A 319 -15.06 16.09 14.00
CA ASP A 319 -15.24 15.85 12.57
C ASP A 319 -13.99 16.25 11.77
N GLU A 320 -13.63 15.39 10.81
CA GLU A 320 -12.44 15.55 10.01
C GLU A 320 -12.79 15.75 8.53
N TRP A 321 -12.07 16.68 7.88
CA TRP A 321 -12.18 16.85 6.44
C TRP A 321 -11.21 15.90 5.73
N VAL A 322 -11.78 15.05 4.87
CA VAL A 322 -11.10 13.95 4.21
C VAL A 322 -11.25 14.07 2.70
N GLY A 323 -10.19 13.79 1.97
CA GLY A 323 -10.23 13.54 0.55
C GLY A 323 -9.85 12.09 0.27
N LEU A 324 -10.67 11.41 -0.55
CA LEU A 324 -10.43 10.06 -1.02
C LEU A 324 -10.32 10.07 -2.54
N GLY A 325 -9.41 9.27 -3.09
CA GLY A 325 -9.25 9.08 -4.51
C GLY A 325 -8.98 7.62 -4.84
N LEU A 326 -9.55 7.16 -5.94
CA LEU A 326 -9.33 5.82 -6.47
C LEU A 326 -9.15 5.91 -7.98
N TYR A 327 -8.15 5.19 -8.48
CA TYR A 327 -7.96 4.95 -9.91
C TYR A 327 -7.83 3.47 -10.18
N THR A 328 -8.57 2.97 -11.14
CA THR A 328 -8.61 1.55 -11.51
C THR A 328 -8.08 1.36 -12.92
N ASP A 329 -7.13 0.42 -13.08
CA ASP A 329 -6.60 0.07 -14.39
C ASP A 329 -7.74 -0.37 -15.34
N LYS A 330 -7.62 0.03 -16.60
CA LYS A 330 -8.59 -0.33 -17.65
C LYS A 330 -8.67 -1.84 -17.87
N ALA A 331 -7.57 -2.57 -17.66
CA ALA A 331 -7.50 -4.01 -17.89
C ALA A 331 -8.44 -4.83 -17.01
N CYS A 332 -8.74 -4.35 -15.81
CA CYS A 332 -9.61 -5.04 -14.84
C CYS A 332 -10.93 -4.30 -14.54
N ARG A 333 -11.12 -3.09 -15.08
CA ARG A 333 -12.33 -2.30 -14.85
C ARG A 333 -13.47 -2.75 -15.76
N LYS A 334 -14.59 -3.13 -15.16
CA LYS A 334 -15.81 -3.56 -15.86
C LYS A 334 -16.83 -2.41 -16.00
N GLU A 335 -17.17 -1.78 -14.91
CA GLU A 335 -18.22 -0.76 -14.81
C GLU A 335 -17.95 0.21 -13.65
N MET A 336 -18.37 1.45 -13.82
CA MET A 336 -18.39 2.46 -12.76
C MET A 336 -19.83 2.65 -12.30
N LYS A 337 -20.08 2.56 -11.00
CA LYS A 337 -21.43 2.59 -10.41
C LYS A 337 -21.41 3.29 -9.05
N GLU A 338 -22.51 3.89 -8.66
CA GLU A 338 -22.68 4.41 -7.32
C GLU A 338 -23.85 3.75 -6.60
N ASP A 339 -23.73 3.62 -5.29
CA ASP A 339 -24.82 3.25 -4.40
C ASP A 339 -25.05 4.34 -3.33
N GLU A 340 -25.82 4.04 -2.30
CA GLU A 340 -26.11 4.97 -1.23
C GLU A 340 -24.85 5.48 -0.51
N PHE A 341 -23.84 4.60 -0.32
CA PHE A 341 -22.67 4.87 0.51
C PHE A 341 -21.37 5.07 -0.30
N ASN A 342 -21.34 4.67 -1.57
CA ASN A 342 -20.10 4.51 -2.29
C ASN A 342 -20.13 5.04 -3.72
N TYR A 343 -18.94 5.41 -4.18
CA TYR A 343 -18.55 5.42 -5.58
C TYR A 343 -17.79 4.12 -5.87
N LEU A 344 -18.39 3.21 -6.65
CA LEU A 344 -17.88 1.85 -6.87
C LEU A 344 -17.27 1.69 -8.27
N THR A 345 -16.25 0.88 -8.33
CA THR A 345 -15.74 0.30 -9.56
C THR A 345 -15.94 -1.20 -9.52
N LEU A 346 -16.73 -1.74 -10.45
CA LEU A 346 -16.86 -3.18 -10.65
C LEU A 346 -15.66 -3.69 -11.42
N LEU A 347 -15.16 -4.85 -11.01
CA LEU A 347 -13.89 -5.41 -11.43
C LEU A 347 -14.05 -6.86 -11.90
N ASP A 348 -13.32 -7.19 -12.96
CA ASP A 348 -13.02 -8.56 -13.36
C ASP A 348 -11.48 -8.73 -13.29
N THR A 349 -11.02 -9.97 -13.18
CA THR A 349 -9.58 -10.23 -13.28
C THR A 349 -9.10 -10.02 -14.71
N ASP A 350 -7.86 -9.55 -14.89
CA ASP A 350 -7.19 -9.58 -16.17
C ASP A 350 -6.80 -11.02 -16.62
N ALA A 351 -6.11 -11.15 -17.76
CA ALA A 351 -5.70 -12.43 -18.31
C ALA A 351 -4.75 -13.21 -17.38
N ASP A 352 -4.00 -12.52 -16.53
CA ASP A 352 -3.03 -13.08 -15.59
C ASP A 352 -3.64 -13.30 -14.19
N LYS A 353 -4.96 -13.13 -14.05
CA LYS A 353 -5.75 -13.24 -12.80
C LYS A 353 -5.43 -12.16 -11.77
N HIS A 354 -4.98 -11.02 -12.22
CA HIS A 354 -4.72 -9.86 -11.40
C HIS A 354 -5.82 -8.82 -11.50
N ILE A 355 -5.97 -8.05 -10.44
CA ILE A 355 -6.73 -6.81 -10.37
C ILE A 355 -5.78 -5.77 -9.79
N ARG A 356 -5.59 -4.66 -10.51
CA ARG A 356 -4.75 -3.57 -10.03
C ARG A 356 -5.53 -2.26 -9.97
N TYR A 357 -5.36 -1.58 -8.84
CA TYR A 357 -5.89 -0.24 -8.65
C TYR A 357 -5.00 0.55 -7.68
N TYR A 358 -5.25 1.83 -7.60
CA TYR A 358 -4.51 2.77 -6.76
C TYR A 358 -5.49 3.55 -5.90
N ILE A 359 -5.13 3.76 -4.64
CA ILE A 359 -5.87 4.60 -3.70
C ILE A 359 -4.99 5.75 -3.26
N THR A 360 -5.58 6.92 -3.08
CA THR A 360 -4.87 8.09 -2.54
C THR A 360 -5.78 8.85 -1.60
N VAL A 361 -5.18 9.48 -0.58
CA VAL A 361 -5.94 10.10 0.51
C VAL A 361 -5.30 11.41 0.93
N CYS A 362 -6.11 12.28 1.56
CA CYS A 362 -5.60 13.44 2.25
C CYS A 362 -6.48 13.83 3.44
N ALA A 363 -5.89 14.52 4.40
CA ALA A 363 -6.59 15.23 5.45
C ALA A 363 -6.45 16.74 5.24
N ARG A 364 -7.52 17.52 5.43
CA ARG A 364 -7.45 18.99 5.33
C ARG A 364 -6.47 19.61 6.32
N ARG A 365 -6.22 18.92 7.44
CA ARG A 365 -5.30 19.36 8.51
C ARG A 365 -3.81 19.25 8.14
N GLU A 366 -3.47 18.54 7.08
CA GLU A 366 -2.09 18.43 6.62
C GLU A 366 -1.44 19.81 6.43
N LYS A 367 -0.16 19.93 6.76
CA LYS A 367 0.60 21.18 6.66
C LYS A 367 0.50 21.66 5.22
N ASP A 368 0.77 21.39 4.24
CA ASP A 368 0.59 21.91 2.87
C ASP A 368 -0.53 21.16 2.11
N GLY A 369 -1.53 20.65 2.88
CA GLY A 369 -2.62 19.85 2.35
C GLY A 369 -3.67 20.63 1.58
N PHE A 370 -4.54 19.89 0.93
CA PHE A 370 -5.65 20.41 0.14
C PHE A 370 -6.68 21.10 1.05
N LYS A 371 -7.16 22.27 0.66
CA LYS A 371 -8.06 23.08 1.51
C LYS A 371 -9.53 22.98 1.09
N ASN A 372 -9.81 22.41 -0.07
CA ASN A 372 -11.16 22.26 -0.63
C ASN A 372 -11.20 21.14 -1.68
N SER A 373 -12.42 20.76 -2.05
CA SER A 373 -12.67 19.72 -3.05
C SER A 373 -12.06 20.03 -4.42
N LYS A 374 -12.08 21.29 -4.85
CA LYS A 374 -11.51 21.65 -6.16
C LYS A 374 -10.02 21.32 -6.22
N ALA A 375 -9.25 21.76 -5.22
CA ALA A 375 -7.81 21.49 -5.16
C ALA A 375 -7.51 19.98 -5.09
N TRP A 376 -8.32 19.23 -4.32
CA TRP A 376 -8.20 17.78 -4.24
C TRP A 376 -8.50 17.11 -5.59
N PHE A 377 -9.59 17.48 -6.23
CA PHE A 377 -9.99 16.86 -7.51
C PHE A 377 -9.05 17.24 -8.67
N ASP A 378 -8.48 18.42 -8.65
CA ASP A 378 -7.44 18.81 -9.62
C ASP A 378 -6.17 17.96 -9.43
N TYR A 379 -5.76 17.70 -8.18
CA TYR A 379 -4.68 16.77 -7.87
C TYR A 379 -4.99 15.35 -8.36
N LEU A 380 -6.19 14.83 -8.14
CA LEU A 380 -6.56 13.47 -8.56
C LEU A 380 -6.45 13.31 -10.09
N ARG A 381 -6.83 14.32 -10.87
CA ARG A 381 -6.70 14.29 -12.35
C ARG A 381 -5.24 14.30 -12.78
N LEU A 382 -4.41 15.06 -12.08
CA LEU A 382 -2.97 15.08 -12.33
C LEU A 382 -2.33 13.73 -11.96
N TRP A 383 -2.63 13.21 -10.80
CA TRP A 383 -2.18 11.90 -10.32
C TRP A 383 -2.56 10.77 -11.29
N LYS A 384 -3.82 10.75 -11.78
CA LYS A 384 -4.22 9.82 -12.83
C LYS A 384 -3.37 9.95 -14.10
N THR A 385 -3.12 11.19 -14.54
CA THR A 385 -2.27 11.43 -15.72
C THR A 385 -0.87 10.86 -15.53
N GLU A 386 -0.35 10.90 -14.31
CA GLU A 386 0.92 10.30 -13.96
C GLU A 386 0.89 8.77 -14.03
N LEU A 387 -0.17 8.15 -13.54
CA LEU A 387 -0.36 6.69 -13.59
C LEU A 387 -0.57 6.19 -15.03
N ASP A 388 -1.31 6.93 -15.85
CA ASP A 388 -1.55 6.59 -17.27
C ASP A 388 -0.31 6.73 -18.15
N SER A 389 0.68 7.46 -17.69
CA SER A 389 1.90 7.74 -18.47
C SER A 389 3.16 7.36 -17.68
N PRO A 390 3.37 6.07 -17.42
CA PRO A 390 4.54 5.62 -16.67
C PRO A 390 5.85 5.95 -17.42
N CYS A 391 6.91 6.17 -16.65
CA CYS A 391 8.25 6.29 -17.22
C CYS A 391 8.71 4.93 -17.80
N THR A 392 9.50 4.99 -18.84
CA THR A 392 10.15 3.80 -19.38
C THR A 392 11.41 3.49 -18.60
N VAL A 393 11.51 2.28 -18.06
CA VAL A 393 12.69 1.80 -17.32
C VAL A 393 13.40 0.75 -18.16
N SER A 394 14.70 0.93 -18.38
CA SER A 394 15.57 -0.06 -19.02
C SER A 394 16.77 -0.38 -18.14
N ILE A 395 17.14 -1.66 -18.04
CA ILE A 395 18.22 -2.17 -17.19
C ILE A 395 19.21 -2.91 -18.08
N ARG A 396 20.50 -2.57 -17.94
CA ARG A 396 21.60 -3.17 -18.71
C ARG A 396 22.72 -3.65 -17.80
#